data_41eb4de4722b7822bb19d305ee3e4c0d
#
_entry.id   41eb4de4722b7822bb19d305ee3e4c0d
#
_cell.length_a   1.000
_cell.length_b   1.000
_cell.length_c   1.000
_cell.angle_alpha   90.00
_cell.angle_beta   90.00
_cell.angle_gamma   90.00
#
_symmetry.space_group_name_H-M   'P 1'
#
loop_
_entity.id
_entity.type
_entity.pdbx_description
1 polymer ?
#
loop_
_entity_poly.entity_id
_entity_poly.type
_entity_poly.pdbx_seq_one_letter_code
_entity_poly.pdbx_strand_id
1 'polypeptide(L)'
;LVGAAVPGVAFGRSASPIAALTRKLEPERAVAVVPPGAQSVHELSARCTGCQLCVSACPNQVLKSTDNGGGMLQPTMGFERGYCRVNCVTCADVCPAGAIRPITPAQKSSMQIGRAVINLDRCITVTDKVTCTACAKICPPRVINLVGP
;
A
#
# COMPACT_ATOMS: atom_id res chain seq x y z
N LEU A 1 -60.60 0.96 -13.72
CA LEU A 1 -59.16 1.13 -14.11
C LEU A 1 -58.35 0.15 -13.25
N VAL A 2 -57.95 -0.98 -13.85
CA VAL A 2 -57.22 -2.06 -13.19
C VAL A 2 -55.72 -1.80 -13.40
N GLY A 3 -54.98 -1.48 -12.33
CA GLY A 3 -53.54 -1.31 -12.37
C GLY A 3 -52.85 -2.67 -12.31
N ALA A 4 -52.18 -3.07 -13.41
CA ALA A 4 -51.35 -4.27 -13.46
C ALA A 4 -50.02 -3.99 -12.79
N ALA A 5 -49.69 -4.70 -11.69
CA ALA A 5 -48.39 -4.71 -11.07
C ALA A 5 -47.41 -5.54 -11.91
N VAL A 6 -46.28 -4.92 -12.32
CA VAL A 6 -45.18 -5.59 -13.02
C VAL A 6 -44.31 -6.31 -11.98
N PRO A 7 -44.06 -7.62 -12.07
CA PRO A 7 -43.16 -8.30 -11.13
C PRO A 7 -41.72 -7.86 -11.39
N GLY A 8 -41.07 -7.34 -10.32
CA GLY A 8 -39.66 -6.95 -10.34
C GLY A 8 -38.75 -8.14 -10.61
N VAL A 9 -37.98 -8.07 -11.68
CA VAL A 9 -36.93 -9.04 -12.00
C VAL A 9 -35.77 -8.81 -11.02
N ALA A 10 -35.62 -9.68 -10.03
CA ALA A 10 -34.45 -9.71 -9.15
C ALA A 10 -33.21 -10.16 -9.96
N PHE A 11 -32.36 -9.21 -10.35
CA PHE A 11 -31.04 -9.54 -10.90
C PHE A 11 -30.16 -10.10 -9.76
N GLY A 12 -30.19 -11.41 -9.62
CA GLY A 12 -29.25 -12.15 -8.81
C GLY A 12 -27.85 -11.97 -9.42
N ARG A 13 -26.99 -11.20 -8.74
CA ARG A 13 -25.56 -11.10 -9.06
C ARG A 13 -24.91 -12.44 -8.73
N SER A 14 -24.94 -13.38 -9.67
CA SER A 14 -24.09 -14.56 -9.59
C SER A 14 -22.65 -14.10 -9.80
N ALA A 15 -21.86 -14.07 -8.72
CA ALA A 15 -20.43 -13.86 -8.82
C ALA A 15 -19.82 -14.98 -9.66
N SER A 16 -19.13 -14.61 -10.76
CA SER A 16 -18.52 -15.62 -11.64
C SER A 16 -17.46 -16.41 -10.87
N PRO A 17 -17.31 -17.73 -11.13
CA PRO A 17 -16.32 -18.56 -10.43
C PRO A 17 -14.89 -18.07 -10.60
N ILE A 18 -14.58 -17.30 -11.66
CA ILE A 18 -13.29 -16.68 -11.91
C ILE A 18 -13.00 -15.57 -10.86
N ALA A 19 -14.00 -14.78 -10.46
CA ALA A 19 -13.85 -13.76 -9.43
C ALA A 19 -13.55 -14.36 -8.03
N ALA A 20 -14.05 -15.57 -7.77
CA ALA A 20 -13.73 -16.30 -6.54
C ALA A 20 -12.31 -16.87 -6.54
N LEU A 21 -11.77 -17.28 -7.69
CA LEU A 21 -10.42 -17.80 -7.82
C LEU A 21 -9.36 -16.69 -7.70
N THR A 22 -9.57 -15.53 -8.30
CA THR A 22 -8.66 -14.38 -8.23
C THR A 22 -8.56 -13.82 -6.82
N ARG A 23 -9.65 -13.86 -6.04
CA ARG A 23 -9.67 -13.44 -4.64
C ARG A 23 -8.79 -14.31 -3.72
N LYS A 24 -8.54 -15.56 -4.09
CA LYS A 24 -7.72 -16.51 -3.30
C LYS A 24 -6.21 -16.36 -3.56
N LEU A 25 -5.81 -15.62 -4.60
CA LEU A 25 -4.41 -15.44 -5.01
C LEU A 25 -3.81 -14.09 -4.56
N GLU A 26 -4.62 -13.16 -4.08
CA GLU A 26 -4.11 -11.93 -3.49
C GLU A 26 -3.80 -12.19 -2.01
N PRO A 27 -2.53 -12.04 -1.58
CA PRO A 27 -2.22 -12.05 -0.15
C PRO A 27 -3.04 -10.93 0.49
N GLU A 28 -3.86 -11.29 1.47
CA GLU A 28 -4.69 -10.37 2.23
C GLU A 28 -3.81 -9.22 2.74
N ARG A 29 -3.92 -8.08 2.08
CA ARG A 29 -3.20 -6.87 2.46
C ARG A 29 -3.94 -6.26 3.63
N ALA A 30 -3.67 -6.81 4.81
CA ALA A 30 -4.42 -6.59 6.03
C ALA A 30 -4.49 -5.11 6.45
N VAL A 31 -3.56 -4.26 6.05
CA VAL A 31 -3.56 -2.83 6.41
C VAL A 31 -2.94 -2.00 5.26
N ALA A 32 -3.65 -0.96 4.83
CA ALA A 32 -3.11 0.01 3.89
C ALA A 32 -1.95 0.77 4.55
N VAL A 33 -0.78 0.74 3.94
CA VAL A 33 0.38 1.51 4.42
C VAL A 33 0.26 2.93 3.91
N VAL A 34 0.09 3.88 4.83
CA VAL A 34 -0.06 5.29 4.52
C VAL A 34 1.29 5.98 4.29
N PRO A 35 1.33 7.10 3.52
CA PRO A 35 2.55 7.88 3.33
C PRO A 35 3.10 8.44 4.65
N PRO A 36 4.43 8.62 4.77
CA PRO A 36 5.02 9.29 5.93
C PRO A 36 4.49 10.73 6.04
N GLY A 37 4.09 11.13 7.24
CA GLY A 37 3.37 12.38 7.52
C GLY A 37 1.85 12.21 7.64
N ALA A 38 1.26 11.15 7.12
CA ALA A 38 -0.10 10.77 7.46
C ALA A 38 -0.12 10.06 8.83
N GLN A 39 -0.97 10.50 9.74
CA GLN A 39 -0.99 9.95 11.11
C GLN A 39 -1.66 8.58 11.17
N SER A 40 -2.72 8.39 10.40
CA SER A 40 -3.46 7.13 10.31
C SER A 40 -4.22 7.03 8.99
N VAL A 41 -4.70 5.83 8.66
CA VAL A 41 -5.60 5.61 7.52
C VAL A 41 -6.86 6.46 7.65
N HIS A 42 -7.42 6.54 8.85
CA HIS A 42 -8.65 7.30 9.13
C HIS A 42 -8.45 8.82 8.94
N GLU A 43 -7.37 9.39 9.48
CA GLU A 43 -7.07 10.82 9.29
C GLU A 43 -6.77 11.17 7.82
N LEU A 44 -6.03 10.28 7.13
CA LEU A 44 -5.80 10.44 5.71
C LEU A 44 -7.13 10.46 4.96
N SER A 45 -8.04 9.53 5.26
CA SER A 45 -9.35 9.44 4.62
C SER A 45 -10.22 10.67 4.88
N ALA A 46 -10.16 11.22 6.09
CA ALA A 46 -10.96 12.39 6.46
C ALA A 46 -10.51 13.70 5.77
N ARG A 47 -9.24 13.80 5.38
CA ARG A 47 -8.65 15.03 4.83
C ARG A 47 -8.27 14.94 3.36
N CYS A 48 -8.02 13.74 2.84
CA CYS A 48 -7.52 13.55 1.49
C CYS A 48 -8.61 13.85 0.46
N THR A 49 -8.34 14.76 -0.46
CA THR A 49 -9.23 15.12 -1.56
C THR A 49 -9.04 14.23 -2.80
N GLY A 50 -8.14 13.25 -2.77
CA GLY A 50 -7.85 12.38 -3.92
C GLY A 50 -7.17 13.08 -5.10
N CYS A 51 -6.52 14.22 -4.90
CA CYS A 51 -5.92 15.04 -5.98
C CYS A 51 -4.73 14.42 -6.70
N GLN A 52 -4.17 13.31 -6.21
CA GLN A 52 -3.06 12.54 -6.80
C GLN A 52 -1.71 13.28 -6.91
N LEU A 53 -1.56 14.50 -6.41
CA LEU A 53 -0.30 15.24 -6.47
C LEU A 53 0.85 14.51 -5.78
N CYS A 54 0.58 13.88 -4.63
CA CYS A 54 1.59 13.09 -3.91
C CYS A 54 2.02 11.83 -4.67
N VAL A 55 1.11 11.21 -5.44
CA VAL A 55 1.39 10.04 -6.28
C VAL A 55 2.26 10.44 -7.46
N SER A 56 1.89 11.50 -8.19
CA SER A 56 2.64 11.99 -9.35
C SER A 56 4.01 12.56 -8.99
N ALA A 57 4.14 13.21 -7.84
CA ALA A 57 5.39 13.80 -7.36
C ALA A 57 6.35 12.77 -6.74
N CYS A 58 5.94 11.52 -6.53
CA CYS A 58 6.77 10.51 -5.89
C CYS A 58 7.92 10.05 -6.80
N PRO A 59 9.20 10.36 -6.48
CA PRO A 59 10.33 10.09 -7.39
C PRO A 59 10.59 8.60 -7.58
N ASN A 60 10.24 7.76 -6.61
CA ASN A 60 10.42 6.31 -6.69
C ASN A 60 9.12 5.55 -6.99
N GLN A 61 8.03 6.26 -7.29
CA GLN A 61 6.72 5.70 -7.65
C GLN A 61 6.21 4.64 -6.65
N VAL A 62 6.50 4.84 -5.36
CA VAL A 62 6.04 3.96 -4.28
C VAL A 62 4.65 4.32 -3.78
N LEU A 63 4.12 5.47 -4.18
CA LEU A 63 2.73 5.83 -3.91
C LEU A 63 1.84 5.42 -5.06
N LYS A 64 0.72 4.80 -4.74
CA LYS A 64 -0.31 4.34 -5.65
C LYS A 64 -1.66 4.85 -5.21
N SER A 65 -2.57 5.09 -6.15
CA SER A 65 -3.99 5.26 -5.84
C SER A 65 -4.58 3.93 -5.39
N THR A 66 -5.42 3.96 -4.38
CA THR A 66 -6.18 2.78 -3.97
C THR A 66 -7.65 2.95 -4.32
N ASP A 67 -8.25 1.88 -4.84
CA ASP A 67 -9.69 1.79 -5.10
C ASP A 67 -10.40 1.00 -3.98
N ASN A 68 -9.65 0.56 -2.96
CA ASN A 68 -10.10 -0.39 -1.95
C ASN A 68 -10.73 0.33 -0.74
N GLY A 69 -12.02 0.67 -0.83
CA GLY A 69 -12.93 0.79 0.33
C GLY A 69 -12.69 1.88 1.39
N GLY A 70 -11.55 2.54 1.40
CA GLY A 70 -11.22 3.59 2.38
C GLY A 70 -11.44 5.02 1.90
N GLY A 71 -11.77 5.17 0.63
CA GLY A 71 -11.91 6.46 -0.06
C GLY A 71 -11.33 6.35 -1.46
N MET A 72 -12.07 6.90 -2.44
CA MET A 72 -11.66 6.85 -3.84
C MET A 72 -10.36 7.65 -4.06
N LEU A 73 -9.37 7.04 -4.74
CA LEU A 73 -8.13 7.69 -5.12
C LEU A 73 -7.18 8.09 -3.97
N GLN A 74 -7.28 7.47 -2.81
CA GLN A 74 -6.37 7.77 -1.71
C GLN A 74 -4.98 7.17 -1.94
N PRO A 75 -3.89 7.85 -1.54
CA PRO A 75 -2.55 7.32 -1.69
C PRO A 75 -2.27 6.20 -0.70
N THR A 76 -1.78 5.09 -1.20
CA THR A 76 -1.22 3.99 -0.40
C THR A 76 0.19 3.68 -0.85
N MET A 77 1.02 3.14 0.04
CA MET A 77 2.38 2.75 -0.31
C MET A 77 2.40 1.34 -0.86
N GLY A 78 3.04 1.18 -2.03
CA GLY A 78 3.35 -0.10 -2.66
C GLY A 78 4.83 -0.16 -2.98
N PHE A 79 5.48 -1.26 -2.61
CA PHE A 79 6.94 -1.38 -2.70
C PHE A 79 7.41 -2.25 -3.88
N GLU A 80 6.54 -2.54 -4.84
CA GLU A 80 6.83 -3.41 -5.98
C GLU A 80 7.82 -2.77 -6.97
N ARG A 81 7.84 -1.44 -7.03
CA ARG A 81 8.72 -0.67 -7.94
C ARG A 81 9.96 -0.10 -7.28
N GLY A 82 10.00 -0.08 -5.96
CA GLY A 82 11.11 0.49 -5.24
C GLY A 82 10.83 0.72 -3.76
N TYR A 83 11.58 1.61 -3.15
CA TYR A 83 11.48 1.94 -1.74
C TYR A 83 11.33 3.45 -1.52
N CYS A 84 10.74 3.83 -0.40
CA CYS A 84 10.65 5.22 0.00
C CYS A 84 12.01 5.70 0.55
N ARG A 85 12.64 6.67 -0.14
CA ARG A 85 13.95 7.22 0.29
C ARG A 85 13.84 7.85 1.66
N VAL A 86 14.84 7.61 2.51
CA VAL A 86 14.85 8.08 3.91
C VAL A 86 14.70 9.61 4.01
N ASN A 87 15.39 10.36 3.14
CA ASN A 87 15.40 11.82 3.18
C ASN A 87 14.33 12.49 2.31
N CYS A 88 13.46 11.71 1.64
CA CYS A 88 12.45 12.28 0.74
C CYS A 88 11.16 12.57 1.51
N VAL A 89 10.69 13.81 1.47
CA VAL A 89 9.43 14.27 2.08
C VAL A 89 8.48 14.89 1.06
N THR A 90 8.77 14.77 -0.23
CA THR A 90 8.04 15.41 -1.35
C THR A 90 6.54 15.23 -1.28
N CYS A 91 6.04 14.05 -0.89
CA CYS A 91 4.58 13.80 -0.78
C CYS A 91 3.91 14.68 0.29
N ALA A 92 4.63 15.06 1.33
CA ALA A 92 4.15 15.96 2.36
C ALA A 92 4.17 17.42 1.88
N ASP A 93 5.22 17.82 1.14
CA ASP A 93 5.40 19.18 0.64
C ASP A 93 4.34 19.57 -0.41
N VAL A 94 3.90 18.60 -1.22
CA VAL A 94 2.92 18.85 -2.30
C VAL A 94 1.46 18.64 -1.88
N CYS A 95 1.18 18.28 -0.63
CA CYS A 95 -0.19 17.99 -0.19
C CYS A 95 -0.98 19.27 0.15
N PRO A 96 -1.92 19.74 -0.71
CA PRO A 96 -2.63 21.01 -0.46
C PRO A 96 -3.66 20.87 0.66
N ALA A 97 -4.18 19.67 0.89
CA ALA A 97 -5.21 19.40 1.91
C ALA A 97 -4.62 19.16 3.31
N GLY A 98 -3.28 19.12 3.45
CA GLY A 98 -2.62 18.77 4.71
C GLY A 98 -2.96 17.37 5.24
N ALA A 99 -3.48 16.49 4.38
CA ALA A 99 -3.76 15.08 4.72
C ALA A 99 -2.45 14.32 5.00
N ILE A 100 -1.38 14.70 4.31
CA ILE A 100 -0.01 14.32 4.61
C ILE A 100 0.64 15.57 5.21
N ARG A 101 0.97 15.53 6.50
CA ARG A 101 1.53 16.69 7.20
C ARG A 101 2.97 16.94 6.79
N PRO A 102 3.41 18.19 6.70
CA PRO A 102 4.82 18.51 6.51
C PRO A 102 5.67 17.90 7.64
N ILE A 103 6.70 17.18 7.26
CA ILE A 103 7.66 16.55 8.18
C ILE A 103 9.07 16.83 7.69
N THR A 104 10.01 16.90 8.62
CA THR A 104 11.44 16.98 8.27
C THR A 104 12.00 15.58 7.95
N PRO A 105 13.09 15.46 7.19
CA PRO A 105 13.78 14.19 6.99
C PRO A 105 14.19 13.49 8.29
N ALA A 106 14.58 14.28 9.31
CA ALA A 106 14.92 13.75 10.64
C ALA A 106 13.70 13.12 11.34
N GLN A 107 12.55 13.79 11.31
CA GLN A 107 11.31 13.23 11.84
C GLN A 107 10.90 11.96 11.09
N LYS A 108 11.04 11.97 9.76
CA LYS A 108 10.72 10.78 8.96
C LYS A 108 11.56 9.57 9.33
N SER A 109 12.86 9.75 9.60
CA SER A 109 13.74 8.64 9.96
C SER A 109 13.37 7.96 11.29
N SER A 110 12.65 8.66 12.17
CA SER A 110 12.14 8.11 13.43
C SER A 110 10.70 7.53 13.32
N MET A 111 10.03 7.71 12.17
CA MET A 111 8.67 7.21 11.96
C MET A 111 8.67 5.77 11.45
N GLN A 112 7.88 4.93 12.09
CA GLN A 112 7.62 3.58 11.58
C GLN A 112 6.56 3.65 10.48
N ILE A 113 6.97 3.54 9.21
CA ILE A 113 6.07 3.57 8.05
C ILE A 113 5.36 2.23 7.86
N GLY A 114 6.03 1.13 8.22
CA GLY A 114 5.52 -0.21 8.07
C GLY A 114 6.43 -1.23 8.73
N ARG A 115 6.08 -2.50 8.61
CA ARG A 115 6.88 -3.61 9.12
C ARG A 115 7.30 -4.51 7.96
N ALA A 116 8.59 -4.77 7.83
CA ALA A 116 9.09 -5.74 6.85
C ALA A 116 8.81 -7.16 7.36
N VAL A 117 8.21 -7.98 6.51
CA VAL A 117 7.95 -9.40 6.78
C VAL A 117 8.60 -10.22 5.67
N ILE A 118 9.43 -11.17 6.04
CA ILE A 118 10.03 -12.12 5.09
C ILE A 118 9.07 -13.31 4.95
N ASN A 119 8.63 -13.55 3.71
CA ASN A 119 7.88 -14.76 3.40
C ASN A 119 8.86 -15.91 3.20
N LEU A 120 8.94 -16.80 4.18
CA LEU A 120 9.85 -17.94 4.16
C LEU A 120 9.53 -18.96 3.06
N ASP A 121 8.24 -19.12 2.70
CA ASP A 121 7.80 -20.03 1.65
C ASP A 121 8.24 -19.59 0.24
N ARG A 122 8.64 -18.33 0.09
CA ARG A 122 9.13 -17.74 -1.15
C ARG A 122 10.62 -17.37 -1.08
N CYS A 123 11.27 -17.63 0.02
CA CYS A 123 12.68 -17.32 0.20
C CYS A 123 13.55 -18.48 -0.32
N ILE A 124 14.35 -18.21 -1.35
CA ILE A 124 15.21 -19.23 -1.99
C ILE A 124 16.24 -19.87 -1.04
N THR A 125 16.61 -19.16 0.03
CA THR A 125 17.44 -19.74 1.09
C THR A 125 16.74 -20.88 1.82
N VAL A 126 15.41 -20.81 1.94
CA VAL A 126 14.59 -21.82 2.62
C VAL A 126 14.10 -22.87 1.63
N THR A 127 13.57 -22.44 0.47
CA THR A 127 12.97 -23.35 -0.54
C THR A 127 14.02 -24.16 -1.27
N ASP A 128 15.09 -23.52 -1.72
CA ASP A 128 16.10 -24.15 -2.60
C ASP A 128 17.42 -24.40 -1.87
N LYS A 129 17.50 -24.01 -0.57
CA LYS A 129 18.70 -24.13 0.27
C LYS A 129 19.95 -23.48 -0.35
N VAL A 130 19.75 -22.42 -1.13
CA VAL A 130 20.81 -21.65 -1.80
C VAL A 130 21.23 -20.48 -0.91
N THR A 131 22.55 -20.26 -0.77
CA THR A 131 23.06 -19.08 -0.05
C THR A 131 22.68 -17.80 -0.79
N CYS A 132 21.84 -16.95 -0.18
CA CYS A 132 21.39 -15.68 -0.76
C CYS A 132 21.65 -14.55 0.22
N THR A 133 22.23 -13.46 -0.28
CA THR A 133 22.55 -12.25 0.50
C THR A 133 21.82 -11.02 -0.03
N ALA A 134 20.89 -11.16 -0.97
CA ALA A 134 20.26 -10.08 -1.72
C ALA A 134 19.58 -9.06 -0.80
N CYS A 135 18.77 -9.51 0.15
CA CYS A 135 18.04 -8.63 1.06
C CYS A 135 18.97 -7.74 1.90
N ALA A 136 20.09 -8.30 2.39
CA ALA A 136 21.07 -7.56 3.18
C ALA A 136 21.84 -6.55 2.33
N LYS A 137 22.20 -6.92 1.09
CA LYS A 137 22.94 -6.04 0.16
C LYS A 137 22.11 -4.87 -0.33
N ILE A 138 20.81 -5.08 -0.60
CA ILE A 138 19.91 -4.07 -1.16
C ILE A 138 19.33 -3.17 -0.05
N CYS A 139 19.36 -3.58 1.22
CA CYS A 139 18.78 -2.82 2.32
C CYS A 139 19.52 -1.46 2.50
N PRO A 140 18.85 -0.30 2.26
CA PRO A 140 19.53 1.00 2.34
C PRO A 140 20.09 1.30 3.73
N PRO A 141 19.38 1.06 4.85
CA PRO A 141 19.90 1.27 6.19
C PRO A 141 20.79 0.12 6.70
N ARG A 142 20.99 -0.95 5.91
CA ARG A 142 21.85 -2.11 6.25
C ARG A 142 21.52 -2.77 7.60
N VAL A 143 20.24 -2.83 7.94
CA VAL A 143 19.77 -3.41 9.23
C VAL A 143 19.45 -4.91 9.15
N ILE A 144 19.58 -5.52 7.97
CA ILE A 144 19.32 -6.94 7.78
C ILE A 144 20.63 -7.71 8.01
N ASN A 145 20.67 -8.47 9.09
CA ASN A 145 21.77 -9.37 9.40
C ASN A 145 21.45 -10.78 8.92
N LEU A 146 22.42 -11.41 8.29
CA LEU A 146 22.33 -12.82 7.91
C LEU A 146 22.75 -13.64 9.13
N VAL A 147 21.84 -14.51 9.59
CA VAL A 147 22.13 -15.50 10.62
C VAL A 147 22.53 -16.76 9.86
N GLY A 148 23.73 -17.24 10.09
CA GLY A 148 24.19 -18.53 9.54
C GLY A 148 23.36 -19.69 10.09
N PRO A 149 23.41 -20.83 9.41
CA PRO A 149 22.76 -22.05 9.89
C PRO A 149 23.33 -22.51 11.23
#